data_e65530c943694a688ff8ca65cca27532
#
_entry.id   e65530c943694a688ff8ca65cca27532
#
_cell.length_a   1.000
_cell.length_b   1.000
_cell.length_c   1.000
_cell.angle_alpha   90.00
_cell.angle_beta   90.00
_cell.angle_gamma   90.00
#
_symmetry.space_group_name_H-M   'P 1'
#
loop_
_entity.id
_entity.type
_entity.pdbx_description
1 polymer ?
#
loop_
_entity_poly.entity_id
_entity_poly.type
_entity_poly.pdbx_seq_one_letter_code
_entity_poly.pdbx_strand_id
1 'polypeptide(L)'
;MKLAVPDLISNSYFPAIAAVELGFFKREGLDVTLELIVPIEHALAAMRDGSLEFVGCSAHLLVAGFPEWRDVKLLCAQAQGMYWFLVMRSDLGARRGDLGVVKGRRIGAAHWVAMGLRRL
;
A
#
# COMPACT_ATOMS: atom_id res chain seq x y z
N MET A 1 -11.57 -17.63 0.83
CA MET A 1 -10.73 -16.63 1.54
C MET A 1 -10.68 -15.37 0.70
N LYS A 2 -10.66 -14.21 1.34
CA LYS A 2 -10.67 -12.91 0.65
C LYS A 2 -9.33 -12.22 0.83
N LEU A 3 -8.79 -11.69 -0.27
CA LEU A 3 -7.57 -10.90 -0.33
C LEU A 3 -7.92 -9.52 -0.90
N ALA A 4 -7.80 -8.48 -0.10
CA ALA A 4 -8.06 -7.12 -0.57
C ALA A 4 -6.78 -6.41 -1.00
N VAL A 5 -6.91 -5.57 -2.04
CA VAL A 5 -5.90 -4.61 -2.50
C VAL A 5 -6.55 -3.24 -2.69
N PRO A 6 -5.80 -2.12 -2.51
CA PRO A 6 -6.37 -0.78 -2.65
C PRO A 6 -6.39 -0.26 -4.09
N ASP A 7 -5.71 -0.91 -5.01
CA ASP A 7 -5.77 -0.61 -6.45
C ASP A 7 -5.32 -1.81 -7.29
N LEU A 8 -5.69 -1.79 -8.56
CA LEU A 8 -5.36 -2.84 -9.54
C LEU A 8 -4.29 -2.41 -10.55
N ILE A 9 -3.63 -1.27 -10.34
CA ILE A 9 -2.73 -0.66 -11.31
C ILE A 9 -1.29 -0.67 -10.82
N SER A 10 -1.09 -0.50 -9.50
CA SER A 10 0.25 -0.43 -8.91
C SER A 10 0.95 -1.79 -8.97
N ASN A 11 2.15 -1.80 -9.55
CA ASN A 11 2.99 -3.01 -9.64
C ASN A 11 3.33 -3.63 -8.28
N SER A 12 3.23 -2.90 -7.19
CA SER A 12 3.39 -3.45 -5.84
C SER A 12 2.31 -4.47 -5.44
N TYR A 13 1.09 -4.38 -6.02
CA TYR A 13 0.00 -5.34 -5.78
C TYR A 13 -0.09 -6.41 -6.86
N PHE A 14 0.68 -6.26 -7.93
CA PHE A 14 0.69 -7.21 -9.04
C PHE A 14 0.94 -8.67 -8.62
N PRO A 15 1.85 -8.99 -7.69
CA PRO A 15 2.03 -10.38 -7.24
C PRO A 15 0.76 -11.00 -6.65
N ALA A 16 -0.01 -10.27 -5.86
CA ALA A 16 -1.27 -10.75 -5.30
C ALA A 16 -2.32 -10.97 -6.40
N ILE A 17 -2.46 -9.99 -7.31
CA ILE A 17 -3.38 -10.05 -8.45
C ILE A 17 -3.04 -11.25 -9.32
N ALA A 18 -1.78 -11.39 -9.72
CA ALA A 18 -1.31 -12.50 -10.55
C ALA A 18 -1.50 -13.86 -9.86
N ALA A 19 -1.31 -13.94 -8.54
CA ALA A 19 -1.50 -15.18 -7.79
C ALA A 19 -2.95 -15.67 -7.85
N VAL A 20 -3.91 -14.75 -7.83
CA VAL A 20 -5.34 -15.09 -8.00
C VAL A 20 -5.65 -15.42 -9.47
N GLU A 21 -5.35 -14.49 -10.39
CA GLU A 21 -5.76 -14.57 -11.79
C GLU A 21 -5.12 -15.74 -12.54
N LEU A 22 -3.85 -16.05 -12.25
CA LEU A 22 -3.14 -17.16 -12.86
C LEU A 22 -3.31 -18.49 -12.11
N GLY A 23 -4.15 -18.53 -11.08
CA GLY A 23 -4.52 -19.72 -10.35
C GLY A 23 -3.42 -20.31 -9.49
N PHE A 24 -2.42 -19.52 -9.05
CA PHE A 24 -1.38 -20.00 -8.15
C PHE A 24 -1.95 -20.48 -6.82
N PHE A 25 -2.89 -19.74 -6.23
CA PHE A 25 -3.57 -20.16 -5.00
C PHE A 25 -4.36 -21.46 -5.19
N LYS A 26 -5.06 -21.60 -6.32
CA LYS A 26 -5.82 -22.83 -6.63
C LYS A 26 -4.93 -24.07 -6.72
N ARG A 27 -3.70 -23.92 -7.25
CA ARG A 27 -2.72 -25.02 -7.31
C ARG A 27 -2.25 -25.49 -5.94
N GLU A 28 -2.28 -24.58 -4.96
CA GLU A 28 -1.99 -24.88 -3.55
C GLU A 28 -3.26 -25.29 -2.75
N GLY A 29 -4.38 -25.54 -3.43
CA GLY A 29 -5.64 -25.94 -2.81
C GLY A 29 -6.37 -24.80 -2.07
N LEU A 30 -6.01 -23.56 -2.35
CA LEU A 30 -6.60 -22.38 -1.72
C LEU A 30 -7.59 -21.69 -2.66
N ASP A 31 -8.82 -21.52 -2.21
CA ASP A 31 -9.82 -20.72 -2.92
C ASP A 31 -9.79 -19.28 -2.41
N VAL A 32 -9.09 -18.43 -3.17
CA VAL A 32 -8.87 -17.01 -2.85
C VAL A 32 -9.56 -16.14 -3.87
N THR A 33 -10.38 -15.21 -3.39
CA THR A 33 -11.01 -14.15 -4.19
C THR A 33 -10.31 -12.82 -3.94
N LEU A 34 -10.05 -12.07 -5.02
CA LEU A 34 -9.50 -10.71 -4.94
C LEU A 34 -10.63 -9.69 -4.77
N GLU A 35 -10.46 -8.78 -3.82
CA GLU A 35 -11.38 -7.67 -3.59
C GLU A 35 -10.65 -6.32 -3.72
N LEU A 36 -11.24 -5.38 -4.45
CA LEU A 36 -10.79 -3.99 -4.49
C LEU A 36 -11.50 -3.21 -3.39
N ILE A 37 -10.76 -2.78 -2.37
CA ILE A 37 -11.31 -2.01 -1.25
C ILE A 37 -10.59 -0.66 -1.14
N VAL A 38 -11.33 0.39 -1.43
CA VAL A 38 -10.84 1.79 -1.41
C VAL A 38 -11.80 2.65 -0.59
N PRO A 39 -11.31 3.44 0.34
CA PRO A 39 -9.93 3.56 0.83
C PRO A 39 -9.46 2.35 1.63
N ILE A 40 -8.15 2.19 1.76
CA ILE A 40 -7.53 1.02 2.42
C ILE A 40 -7.92 0.87 3.90
N GLU A 41 -8.30 1.95 4.55
CA GLU A 41 -8.78 1.96 5.93
C GLU A 41 -10.02 1.06 6.11
N HIS A 42 -10.86 0.92 5.09
CA HIS A 42 -12.01 0.00 5.10
C HIS A 42 -11.54 -1.46 5.10
N ALA A 43 -10.47 -1.79 4.36
CA ALA A 43 -9.91 -3.13 4.40
C ALA A 43 -9.30 -3.45 5.77
N LEU A 44 -8.63 -2.48 6.41
CA LEU A 44 -8.11 -2.66 7.77
C LEU A 44 -9.22 -2.80 8.81
N ALA A 45 -10.34 -2.11 8.64
CA ALA A 45 -11.53 -2.28 9.47
C ALA A 45 -12.13 -3.68 9.30
N ALA A 46 -12.28 -4.14 8.05
CA ALA A 46 -12.76 -5.48 7.72
C ALA A 46 -11.86 -6.61 8.26
N MET A 47 -10.54 -6.38 8.33
CA MET A 47 -9.63 -7.31 9.02
C MET A 47 -9.88 -7.37 10.52
N ARG A 48 -10.16 -6.22 11.17
CA ARG A 48 -10.43 -6.18 12.61
C ARG A 48 -11.75 -6.87 12.98
N ASP A 49 -12.77 -6.76 12.15
CA ASP A 49 -14.06 -7.40 12.38
C ASP A 49 -14.12 -8.86 11.88
N GLY A 50 -13.05 -9.34 11.23
CA GLY A 50 -12.93 -10.72 10.75
C GLY A 50 -13.65 -11.00 9.43
N SER A 51 -14.16 -10.00 8.73
CA SER A 51 -14.82 -10.16 7.43
C SER A 51 -13.85 -10.22 6.25
N LEU A 52 -12.55 -9.93 6.50
CA LEU A 52 -11.46 -10.01 5.54
C LEU A 52 -10.25 -10.71 6.15
N GLU A 53 -9.70 -11.71 5.46
CA GLU A 53 -8.58 -12.50 5.98
C GLU A 53 -7.22 -11.93 5.60
N PHE A 54 -7.09 -11.36 4.39
CA PHE A 54 -5.79 -10.90 3.85
C PHE A 54 -5.90 -9.52 3.23
N VAL A 55 -4.84 -8.72 3.40
CA VAL A 55 -4.72 -7.42 2.75
C VAL A 55 -3.32 -7.21 2.18
N GLY A 56 -3.26 -6.79 0.92
CA GLY A 56 -2.05 -6.26 0.31
C GLY A 56 -2.01 -4.75 0.52
N CYS A 57 -1.11 -4.28 1.38
CA CYS A 57 -0.96 -2.84 1.64
C CYS A 57 0.46 -2.48 2.06
N SER A 58 0.73 -1.20 2.21
CA SER A 58 2.00 -0.73 2.75
C SER A 58 2.11 -1.05 4.24
N ALA A 59 3.24 -1.60 4.68
CA ALA A 59 3.45 -2.06 6.06
C ALA A 59 3.19 -0.97 7.13
N HIS A 60 3.50 0.30 6.83
CA HIS A 60 3.24 1.40 7.78
C HIS A 60 1.75 1.60 8.10
N LEU A 61 0.84 1.23 7.19
CA LEU A 61 -0.60 1.29 7.44
C LEU A 61 -1.04 0.23 8.45
N LEU A 62 -0.41 -0.95 8.42
CA LEU A 62 -0.65 -1.99 9.44
C LEU A 62 -0.13 -1.53 10.81
N VAL A 63 1.05 -0.91 10.88
CA VAL A 63 1.58 -0.34 12.14
C VAL A 63 0.62 0.70 12.72
N ALA A 64 0.06 1.56 11.87
CA ALA A 64 -0.92 2.56 12.31
C ALA A 64 -2.27 1.96 12.68
N GLY A 65 -2.73 0.97 11.92
CA GLY A 65 -4.03 0.33 12.11
C GLY A 65 -4.06 -0.68 13.28
N PHE A 66 -2.91 -1.29 13.60
CA PHE A 66 -2.76 -2.30 14.66
C PHE A 66 -1.56 -1.97 15.55
N PRO A 67 -1.62 -0.90 16.35
CA PRO A 67 -0.46 -0.39 17.09
C PRO A 67 0.09 -1.39 18.13
N GLU A 68 -0.74 -2.29 18.61
CA GLU A 68 -0.33 -3.33 19.59
C GLU A 68 0.06 -4.66 18.91
N TRP A 69 0.05 -4.74 17.59
CA TRP A 69 0.33 -5.96 16.80
C TRP A 69 -0.48 -7.18 17.23
N ARG A 70 -1.69 -6.97 17.75
CA ARG A 70 -2.62 -8.04 18.07
C ARG A 70 -3.46 -8.38 16.86
N ASP A 71 -3.71 -9.69 16.68
CA ASP A 71 -4.61 -10.25 15.65
C ASP A 71 -4.20 -9.96 14.20
N VAL A 72 -2.94 -9.55 13.98
CA VAL A 72 -2.38 -9.29 12.65
C VAL A 72 -0.97 -9.83 12.53
N LYS A 73 -0.61 -10.32 11.32
CA LYS A 73 0.73 -10.80 10.99
C LYS A 73 1.14 -10.29 9.61
N LEU A 74 2.41 -9.91 9.47
CA LEU A 74 3.05 -9.74 8.17
C LEU A 74 3.49 -11.11 7.65
N LEU A 75 3.02 -11.50 6.48
CA LEU A 75 3.31 -12.82 5.89
C LEU A 75 4.48 -12.76 4.92
N CYS A 76 4.47 -11.80 4.00
CA CYS A 76 5.51 -11.63 3.00
C CYS A 76 5.55 -10.19 2.47
N ALA A 77 6.67 -9.80 1.88
CA ALA A 77 6.79 -8.59 1.09
C ALA A 77 6.41 -8.88 -0.37
N GLN A 78 5.38 -8.21 -0.89
CA GLN A 78 4.99 -8.30 -2.29
C GLN A 78 5.89 -7.44 -3.19
N ALA A 79 6.40 -6.33 -2.66
CA ALA A 79 7.35 -5.46 -3.33
C ALA A 79 8.38 -4.96 -2.32
N GLN A 80 9.60 -4.72 -2.80
CA GLN A 80 10.70 -4.15 -2.01
C GLN A 80 11.14 -2.81 -2.59
N GLY A 81 11.64 -1.96 -1.72
CA GLY A 81 12.08 -0.61 -2.07
C GLY A 81 10.93 0.38 -2.18
N MET A 82 11.33 1.66 -2.28
CA MET A 82 10.40 2.76 -2.42
C MET A 82 10.36 3.19 -3.89
N TYR A 83 9.18 3.18 -4.49
CA TYR A 83 8.98 3.54 -5.90
C TYR A 83 8.34 4.92 -6.07
N TRP A 84 8.16 5.67 -4.99
CA TRP A 84 7.60 7.01 -5.05
C TRP A 84 8.66 8.05 -5.41
N PHE A 85 8.26 9.00 -6.19
CA PHE A 85 9.09 10.12 -6.61
C PHE A 85 8.45 11.43 -6.14
N LEU A 86 9.28 12.36 -5.65
CA LEU A 86 8.89 13.74 -5.52
C LEU A 86 9.02 14.40 -6.91
N VAL A 87 7.89 14.76 -7.49
CA VAL A 87 7.83 15.36 -8.83
C VAL A 87 7.53 16.84 -8.71
N MET A 88 8.26 17.65 -9.45
CA MET A 88 8.05 19.09 -9.52
C MET A 88 7.86 19.54 -10.99
N ARG A 89 7.19 20.66 -11.16
CA ARG A 89 7.09 21.34 -12.45
C ARG A 89 8.51 21.72 -12.93
N SER A 90 8.78 21.51 -14.19
CA SER A 90 10.11 21.76 -14.80
C SER A 90 10.52 23.24 -14.76
N ASP A 91 9.53 24.16 -14.83
CA ASP A 91 9.76 25.61 -14.77
C ASP A 91 10.25 26.11 -13.40
N LEU A 92 10.22 25.29 -12.37
CA LEU A 92 10.75 25.60 -11.04
C LEU A 92 12.27 25.35 -10.92
N GLY A 93 12.92 24.86 -11.97
CA GLY A 93 14.36 24.68 -12.05
C GLY A 93 14.94 23.67 -11.05
N ALA A 94 14.11 22.74 -10.54
CA ALA A 94 14.53 21.76 -9.56
C ALA A 94 15.61 20.83 -10.15
N ARG A 95 16.63 20.53 -9.35
CA ARG A 95 17.67 19.54 -9.69
C ARG A 95 17.53 18.30 -8.80
N ARG A 96 17.89 17.14 -9.33
CA ARG A 96 17.90 15.91 -8.56
C ARG A 96 18.80 16.04 -7.34
N GLY A 97 18.26 15.71 -6.16
CA GLY A 97 18.98 15.78 -4.89
C GLY A 97 18.89 17.14 -4.17
N ASP A 98 18.36 18.17 -4.83
CA ASP A 98 18.12 19.46 -4.19
C ASP A 98 16.75 19.47 -3.51
N LEU A 99 16.71 19.09 -2.23
CA LEU A 99 15.50 19.15 -1.43
C LEU A 99 15.18 20.57 -0.95
N GLY A 100 16.11 21.50 -1.01
CA GLY A 100 15.90 22.90 -0.63
C GLY A 100 14.82 23.58 -1.45
N VAL A 101 14.62 23.11 -2.69
CA VAL A 101 13.61 23.64 -3.64
C VAL A 101 12.17 23.50 -3.14
N VAL A 102 11.89 22.57 -2.19
CA VAL A 102 10.52 22.37 -1.65
C VAL A 102 10.21 23.31 -0.48
N LYS A 103 11.22 24.01 0.06
CA LYS A 103 11.05 24.89 1.22
C LYS A 103 10.03 25.99 0.93
N GLY A 104 9.05 26.11 1.82
CA GLY A 104 7.97 27.10 1.69
C GLY A 104 6.92 26.78 0.62
N ARG A 105 6.96 25.59 -0.02
CA ARG A 105 6.00 25.18 -1.03
C ARG A 105 4.98 24.22 -0.49
N ARG A 106 3.79 24.18 -1.11
CA ARG A 106 2.78 23.16 -0.82
C ARG A 106 3.11 21.89 -1.58
N ILE A 107 3.12 20.74 -0.89
CA ILE A 107 3.37 19.43 -1.47
C ILE A 107 2.05 18.67 -1.49
N GLY A 108 1.64 18.19 -2.67
CA GLY A 108 0.53 17.26 -2.82
C GLY A 108 1.01 15.84 -2.55
N ALA A 109 0.27 15.10 -1.74
CA ALA A 109 0.54 13.69 -1.50
C ALA A 109 -0.78 12.91 -1.39
N ALA A 110 -0.77 11.65 -1.82
CA ALA A 110 -1.89 10.76 -1.55
C ALA A 110 -2.00 10.54 -0.02
N HIS A 111 -3.22 10.34 0.47
CA HIS A 111 -3.51 10.28 1.92
C HIS A 111 -2.58 9.32 2.69
N TRP A 112 -2.36 8.12 2.16
CA TRP A 112 -1.47 7.12 2.76
C TRP A 112 0.03 7.46 2.68
N VAL A 113 0.45 8.29 1.73
CA VAL A 113 1.85 8.74 1.58
C VAL A 113 2.17 9.87 2.57
N ALA A 114 1.16 10.65 2.97
CA ALA A 114 1.31 11.80 3.85
C ALA A 114 1.92 11.43 5.22
N MET A 115 1.76 10.21 5.69
CA MET A 115 2.36 9.76 6.96
C MET A 115 3.89 9.77 6.94
N GLY A 116 4.52 9.44 5.81
CA GLY A 116 5.97 9.55 5.63
C GLY A 116 6.49 10.98 5.55
N LEU A 117 5.66 11.90 5.02
CA LEU A 117 6.02 13.32 4.86
C LEU A 117 5.78 14.17 6.12
N ARG A 118 4.98 13.72 7.06
CA ARG A 118 4.67 14.49 8.31
C ARG A 118 5.84 14.58 9.27
N ARG A 119 6.92 13.88 9.02
CA ARG A 119 8.15 13.89 9.87
C ARG A 119 9.36 14.54 9.20
N LEU A 120 9.19 15.10 8.01
CA LEU A 120 10.17 15.97 7.35
C LEU A 120 9.88 17.45 7.65
#